data_a89490a7d49da3484289979ac442bd76
#
_entry.id   a89490a7d49da3484289979ac442bd76
#
_cell.length_a   1.000
_cell.length_b   1.000
_cell.length_c   1.000
_cell.angle_alpha   90.00
_cell.angle_beta   90.00
_cell.angle_gamma   90.00
#
_symmetry.space_group_name_H-M   'P 1'
#
loop_
_entity.id
_entity.type
_entity.pdbx_description
1 polymer ?
#
loop_
_entity_poly.entity_id
_entity_poly.type
_entity_poly.pdbx_seq_one_letter_code
_entity_poly.pdbx_strand_id
1 'polypeptide(L)'
;MGIIKDRQGFTLIELLLVIVIIAMAVAVAAPNIGSGNQTASLNAAAREIASALRFARGHALTHRKETVFLLNLEGNTYQLTDRKKVYKITKDIAVTLDAAQSQIIDKNQGGIRFFSDGSSTGGRITLELGENKRQLDVNWLTGQVEIDGW
;
A
#
# COMPACT_ATOMS: atom_id res chain seq x y z
N MET A 1 60.97 21.97 -31.83
CA MET A 1 59.81 22.69 -32.32
C MET A 1 58.60 22.27 -31.46
N GLY A 2 58.33 23.04 -30.39
CA GLY A 2 57.30 22.69 -29.41
C GLY A 2 55.91 23.11 -29.89
N ILE A 3 54.99 22.17 -29.97
CA ILE A 3 53.58 22.44 -30.24
C ILE A 3 52.97 22.96 -28.94
N ILE A 4 52.70 24.25 -28.88
CA ILE A 4 51.97 24.88 -27.80
C ILE A 4 50.50 24.40 -27.97
N LYS A 5 50.09 23.47 -27.16
CA LYS A 5 48.72 22.98 -27.09
C LYS A 5 47.89 24.10 -26.42
N ASP A 6 47.10 24.82 -27.20
CA ASP A 6 46.16 25.83 -26.71
C ASP A 6 45.25 25.23 -25.66
N ARG A 7 45.39 25.65 -24.41
CA ARG A 7 44.48 25.29 -23.33
C ARG A 7 43.32 26.30 -23.35
N GLN A 8 42.29 25.96 -24.08
CA GLN A 8 41.04 26.70 -24.02
C GLN A 8 40.40 26.50 -22.66
N GLY A 9 40.37 27.50 -21.83
CA GLY A 9 39.66 27.51 -20.56
C GLY A 9 38.17 27.70 -20.81
N PHE A 10 37.33 27.10 -19.95
CA PHE A 10 35.89 27.34 -19.95
C PHE A 10 35.58 28.82 -19.72
N THR A 11 34.67 29.37 -20.49
CA THR A 11 34.19 30.73 -20.28
C THR A 11 33.15 30.77 -19.18
N LEU A 12 33.07 31.89 -18.46
CA LEU A 12 32.12 32.10 -17.39
C LEU A 12 30.67 31.96 -17.88
N ILE A 13 30.41 32.38 -19.12
CA ILE A 13 29.07 32.23 -19.75
C ILE A 13 28.71 30.78 -20.06
N GLU A 14 29.69 29.96 -20.45
CA GLU A 14 29.47 28.54 -20.73
C GLU A 14 29.11 27.79 -19.44
N LEU A 15 29.77 28.10 -18.32
CA LEU A 15 29.43 27.54 -17.01
C LEU A 15 28.03 27.96 -16.57
N LEU A 16 27.66 29.22 -16.79
CA LEU A 16 26.31 29.72 -16.46
C LEU A 16 25.26 29.03 -17.29
N LEU A 17 25.48 28.79 -18.58
CA LEU A 17 24.57 28.11 -19.49
C LEU A 17 24.36 26.65 -19.06
N VAL A 18 25.43 25.97 -18.66
CA VAL A 18 25.35 24.58 -18.13
C VAL A 18 24.50 24.53 -16.86
N ILE A 19 24.67 25.46 -15.92
CA ILE A 19 23.88 25.51 -14.70
C ILE A 19 22.39 25.73 -14.99
N VAL A 20 22.06 26.60 -15.95
CA VAL A 20 20.68 26.86 -16.38
C VAL A 20 20.06 25.62 -16.98
N ILE A 21 20.78 24.88 -17.84
CA ILE A 21 20.29 23.64 -18.45
C ILE A 21 20.05 22.56 -17.37
N ILE A 22 20.98 22.40 -16.43
CA ILE A 22 20.83 21.44 -15.31
C ILE A 22 19.61 21.82 -14.45
N ALA A 23 19.44 23.09 -14.12
CA ALA A 23 18.29 23.56 -13.34
C ALA A 23 16.96 23.27 -14.04
N MET A 24 16.88 23.49 -15.36
CA MET A 24 15.71 23.15 -16.17
C MET A 24 15.45 21.63 -16.19
N ALA A 25 16.49 20.82 -16.35
CA ALA A 25 16.37 19.36 -16.35
C ALA A 25 15.85 18.82 -15.00
N VAL A 26 16.35 19.37 -13.89
CA VAL A 26 15.90 19.03 -12.53
C VAL A 26 14.45 19.46 -12.30
N ALA A 27 14.05 20.64 -12.76
CA ALA A 27 12.68 21.13 -12.61
C ALA A 27 11.63 20.24 -13.31
N VAL A 28 12.00 19.63 -14.45
CA VAL A 28 11.11 18.70 -15.17
C VAL A 28 11.07 17.29 -14.52
N ALA A 29 12.19 16.87 -13.94
CA ALA A 29 12.30 15.52 -13.33
C ALA A 29 11.70 15.44 -11.90
N ALA A 30 11.72 16.54 -11.15
CA ALA A 30 11.32 16.56 -9.74
C ALA A 30 9.86 16.14 -9.45
N PRO A 31 8.84 16.47 -10.25
CA PRO A 31 7.44 16.10 -9.95
C PRO A 31 7.16 14.59 -9.95
N ASN A 32 7.92 13.81 -10.70
CA ASN A 32 7.65 12.37 -10.87
C ASN A 32 8.22 11.46 -9.76
N ILE A 33 9.11 11.95 -8.92
CA ILE A 33 9.75 11.14 -7.87
C ILE A 33 8.79 10.86 -6.71
N GLY A 34 7.84 11.75 -6.45
CA GLY A 34 6.87 11.61 -5.35
C GLY A 34 5.76 10.59 -5.63
N SER A 35 5.21 10.55 -6.84
CA SER A 35 4.08 9.69 -7.19
C SER A 35 4.46 8.20 -7.26
N GLY A 36 5.66 7.88 -7.74
CA GLY A 36 6.15 6.50 -7.79
C GLY A 36 6.32 5.88 -6.40
N ASN A 37 6.73 6.66 -5.41
CA ASN A 37 6.90 6.19 -4.04
C ASN A 37 5.55 5.95 -3.35
N GLN A 38 4.54 6.79 -3.60
CA GLN A 38 3.19 6.62 -3.07
C GLN A 38 2.52 5.36 -3.60
N THR A 39 2.59 5.13 -4.91
CA THR A 39 2.05 3.91 -5.53
C THR A 39 2.74 2.65 -5.02
N ALA A 40 4.06 2.68 -4.87
CA ALA A 40 4.82 1.55 -4.33
C ALA A 40 4.43 1.25 -2.87
N SER A 41 4.28 2.28 -2.03
CA SER A 41 3.85 2.16 -0.64
C SER A 41 2.43 1.60 -0.54
N LEU A 42 1.50 2.10 -1.36
CA LEU A 42 0.12 1.62 -1.40
C LEU A 42 0.03 0.16 -1.85
N ASN A 43 0.80 -0.22 -2.87
CA ASN A 43 0.87 -1.60 -3.34
C ASN A 43 1.47 -2.54 -2.29
N ALA A 44 2.48 -2.10 -1.56
CA ALA A 44 3.07 -2.87 -0.47
C ALA A 44 2.04 -3.12 0.64
N ALA A 45 1.32 -2.09 1.08
CA ALA A 45 0.28 -2.21 2.09
C ALA A 45 -0.87 -3.13 1.63
N ALA A 46 -1.32 -3.00 0.38
CA ALA A 46 -2.35 -3.87 -0.17
C ALA A 46 -1.93 -5.35 -0.18
N ARG A 47 -0.69 -5.65 -0.59
CA ARG A 47 -0.15 -7.02 -0.57
C ARG A 47 -0.02 -7.57 0.84
N GLU A 48 0.40 -6.76 1.79
CA GLU A 48 0.54 -7.15 3.18
C GLU A 48 -0.82 -7.53 3.79
N ILE A 49 -1.84 -6.69 3.61
CA ILE A 49 -3.20 -6.96 4.07
C ILE A 49 -3.78 -8.18 3.37
N ALA A 50 -3.62 -8.33 2.05
CA ALA A 50 -4.07 -9.51 1.32
C ALA A 50 -3.40 -10.79 1.83
N SER A 51 -2.12 -10.73 2.15
CA SER A 51 -1.38 -11.86 2.75
C SER A 51 -1.95 -12.24 4.12
N ALA A 52 -2.27 -11.24 4.96
CA ALA A 52 -2.87 -11.47 6.27
C ALA A 52 -4.28 -12.09 6.16
N LEU A 53 -5.10 -11.62 5.22
CA LEU A 53 -6.43 -12.19 4.94
C LEU A 53 -6.33 -13.64 4.44
N ARG A 54 -5.43 -13.92 3.50
CA ARG A 54 -5.18 -15.29 3.00
C ARG A 54 -4.65 -16.21 4.09
N PHE A 55 -3.80 -15.68 4.96
CA PHE A 55 -3.35 -16.41 6.15
C PHE A 55 -4.51 -16.73 7.08
N ALA A 56 -5.39 -15.76 7.38
CA ALA A 56 -6.56 -15.96 8.23
C ALA A 56 -7.46 -17.08 7.69
N ARG A 57 -7.71 -17.09 6.37
CA ARG A 57 -8.45 -18.17 5.69
C ARG A 57 -7.75 -19.52 5.83
N GLY A 58 -6.46 -19.58 5.52
CA GLY A 58 -5.67 -20.82 5.64
C GLY A 58 -5.63 -21.35 7.07
N HIS A 59 -5.53 -20.46 8.05
CA HIS A 59 -5.55 -20.80 9.46
C HIS A 59 -6.91 -21.39 9.88
N ALA A 60 -8.02 -20.78 9.44
CA ALA A 60 -9.37 -21.28 9.71
C ALA A 60 -9.59 -22.69 9.15
N LEU A 61 -9.16 -22.93 7.91
CA LEU A 61 -9.22 -24.25 7.26
C LEU A 61 -8.39 -25.31 8.00
N THR A 62 -7.14 -24.97 8.34
CA THR A 62 -6.18 -25.93 8.91
C THR A 62 -6.54 -26.30 10.35
N HIS A 63 -6.94 -25.33 11.16
CA HIS A 63 -7.25 -25.54 12.57
C HIS A 63 -8.73 -25.83 12.82
N ARG A 64 -9.56 -25.81 11.77
CA ARG A 64 -11.02 -26.01 11.86
C ARG A 64 -11.68 -25.08 12.88
N LYS A 65 -11.20 -23.84 12.96
CA LYS A 65 -11.68 -22.78 13.85
C LYS A 65 -11.89 -21.51 13.08
N GLU A 66 -12.89 -20.75 13.48
CA GLU A 66 -13.09 -19.42 12.92
C GLU A 66 -11.89 -18.52 13.23
N THR A 67 -11.46 -17.75 12.25
CA THR A 67 -10.41 -16.74 12.39
C THR A 67 -10.93 -15.41 11.88
N VAL A 68 -10.78 -14.36 12.69
CA VAL A 68 -11.24 -13.02 12.33
C VAL A 68 -10.04 -12.11 12.06
N PHE A 69 -10.07 -11.45 10.92
CA PHE A 69 -9.22 -10.31 10.61
C PHE A 69 -9.90 -9.06 11.14
N LEU A 70 -9.34 -8.45 12.18
CA LEU A 70 -9.85 -7.24 12.82
C LEU A 70 -9.09 -6.03 12.30
N LEU A 71 -9.81 -5.02 11.85
CA LEU A 71 -9.28 -3.76 11.36
C LEU A 71 -9.72 -2.61 12.27
N ASN A 72 -8.77 -1.81 12.73
CA ASN A 72 -9.00 -0.56 13.46
C ASN A 72 -8.66 0.60 12.53
N LEU A 73 -9.69 1.33 12.12
CA LEU A 73 -9.58 2.45 11.18
C LEU A 73 -8.95 3.69 11.82
N GLU A 74 -9.19 3.93 13.10
CA GLU A 74 -8.64 5.08 13.82
C GLU A 74 -7.14 4.95 14.05
N GLY A 75 -6.69 3.75 14.42
CA GLY A 75 -5.28 3.47 14.68
C GLY A 75 -4.49 3.06 13.44
N ASN A 76 -5.13 2.89 12.27
CA ASN A 76 -4.54 2.29 11.08
C ASN A 76 -3.78 1.00 11.41
N THR A 77 -4.47 0.09 12.09
CA THR A 77 -3.89 -1.19 12.54
C THR A 77 -4.81 -2.34 12.23
N TYR A 78 -4.22 -3.53 12.05
CA TYR A 78 -4.99 -4.75 11.95
C TYR A 78 -4.40 -5.87 12.83
N GLN A 79 -5.23 -6.80 13.19
CA GLN A 79 -4.89 -7.94 14.03
C GLN A 79 -5.67 -9.19 13.60
N LEU A 80 -5.09 -10.36 13.81
CA LEU A 80 -5.77 -11.65 13.67
C LEU A 80 -6.12 -12.19 15.04
N THR A 81 -7.33 -12.73 15.23
CA THR A 81 -7.82 -13.20 16.52
C THR A 81 -6.88 -14.22 17.19
N ASP A 82 -6.22 -15.07 16.41
CA ASP A 82 -5.30 -16.09 16.92
C ASP A 82 -3.86 -15.62 17.09
N ARG A 83 -3.59 -14.35 16.81
CA ARG A 83 -2.26 -13.73 16.99
C ARG A 83 -2.33 -12.51 17.87
N LYS A 84 -1.46 -12.47 18.88
CA LYS A 84 -1.33 -11.28 19.76
C LYS A 84 -0.66 -10.08 19.08
N LYS A 85 -0.13 -10.27 17.87
CA LYS A 85 0.60 -9.22 17.14
C LYS A 85 -0.36 -8.27 16.45
N VAL A 86 -0.20 -6.99 16.73
CA VAL A 86 -0.87 -5.89 16.03
C VAL A 86 0.08 -5.38 14.92
N TYR A 87 -0.45 -5.29 13.72
CA TYR A 87 0.26 -4.80 12.55
C TYR A 87 -0.17 -3.37 12.26
N LYS A 88 0.76 -2.51 11.86
CA LYS A 88 0.48 -1.10 11.56
C LYS A 88 0.45 -0.90 10.05
N ILE A 89 -0.57 -0.19 9.57
CA ILE A 89 -0.65 0.33 8.21
C ILE A 89 -0.02 1.73 8.24
N THR A 90 0.65 2.12 7.16
CA THR A 90 1.23 3.47 7.04
C THR A 90 0.17 4.55 7.28
N LYS A 91 0.46 5.52 8.14
CA LYS A 91 -0.51 6.54 8.58
C LYS A 91 -1.08 7.40 7.46
N ASP A 92 -0.31 7.58 6.40
CA ASP A 92 -0.72 8.41 5.25
C ASP A 92 -1.73 7.68 4.34
N ILE A 93 -1.95 6.38 4.56
CA ILE A 93 -2.93 5.58 3.82
C ILE A 93 -4.29 5.68 4.53
N ALA A 94 -5.27 6.25 3.86
CA ALA A 94 -6.64 6.20 4.31
C ALA A 94 -7.20 4.78 4.08
N VAL A 95 -7.80 4.20 5.11
CA VAL A 95 -8.35 2.84 5.09
C VAL A 95 -9.83 2.90 5.34
N THR A 96 -10.61 2.25 4.48
CA THR A 96 -12.05 2.09 4.64
C THR A 96 -12.42 0.62 4.59
N LEU A 97 -13.35 0.20 5.42
CA LEU A 97 -13.89 -1.16 5.45
C LEU A 97 -15.37 -1.12 5.12
N ASP A 98 -15.77 -1.86 4.10
CA ASP A 98 -17.16 -2.17 3.79
C ASP A 98 -17.39 -3.67 4.06
N ALA A 99 -18.06 -3.97 5.15
CA ALA A 99 -18.30 -5.32 5.62
C ALA A 99 -19.75 -5.48 6.11
N ALA A 100 -20.20 -6.71 6.29
CA ALA A 100 -21.52 -7.00 6.83
C ALA A 100 -21.69 -6.34 8.21
N GLN A 101 -22.85 -5.77 8.47
CA GLN A 101 -23.18 -5.06 9.72
C GLN A 101 -22.87 -5.88 10.99
N SER A 102 -23.01 -7.20 10.92
CA SER A 102 -22.70 -8.11 12.03
C SER A 102 -21.19 -8.19 12.36
N GLN A 103 -20.33 -7.67 11.51
CA GLN A 103 -18.88 -7.67 11.68
C GLN A 103 -18.32 -6.26 12.02
N ILE A 104 -19.18 -5.26 12.10
CA ILE A 104 -18.84 -3.92 12.56
C ILE A 104 -18.98 -3.92 14.09
N ILE A 105 -17.86 -3.82 14.79
CA ILE A 105 -17.80 -3.83 16.25
C ILE A 105 -18.12 -2.43 16.78
N ASP A 106 -17.58 -1.40 16.11
CA ASP A 106 -17.75 0.02 16.42
C ASP A 106 -17.60 0.83 15.13
N LYS A 107 -17.88 2.16 15.18
CA LYS A 107 -17.70 3.07 14.03
C LYS A 107 -16.31 3.02 13.41
N ASN A 108 -15.31 2.68 14.21
CA ASN A 108 -13.90 2.67 13.81
C ASN A 108 -13.27 1.27 13.83
N GLN A 109 -14.05 0.23 14.13
CA GLN A 109 -13.56 -1.16 14.18
C GLN A 109 -14.52 -2.09 13.48
N GLY A 110 -13.99 -2.89 12.60
CA GLY A 110 -14.72 -3.95 11.94
C GLY A 110 -13.81 -5.12 11.58
N GLY A 111 -14.39 -6.18 11.08
CA GLY A 111 -13.61 -7.35 10.75
C GLY A 111 -14.16 -8.13 9.56
N ILE A 112 -13.35 -9.06 9.08
CA ILE A 112 -13.73 -10.09 8.12
C ILE A 112 -13.47 -11.43 8.79
N ARG A 113 -14.52 -12.24 8.92
CA ARG A 113 -14.46 -13.55 9.54
C ARG A 113 -14.31 -14.61 8.48
N PHE A 114 -13.42 -15.55 8.71
CA PHE A 114 -13.25 -16.76 7.92
C PHE A 114 -13.71 -17.97 8.73
N PHE A 115 -14.50 -18.81 8.11
CA PHE A 115 -15.06 -20.03 8.71
C PHE A 115 -14.18 -21.25 8.44
N SER A 116 -14.44 -22.31 9.20
CA SER A 116 -13.66 -23.55 9.12
C SER A 116 -13.78 -24.30 7.78
N ASP A 117 -14.79 -23.98 6.98
CA ASP A 117 -15.00 -24.52 5.63
C ASP A 117 -14.31 -23.65 4.53
N GLY A 118 -13.67 -22.54 4.92
CA GLY A 118 -12.98 -21.63 4.03
C GLY A 118 -13.83 -20.51 3.46
N SER A 119 -15.13 -20.50 3.73
CA SER A 119 -16.03 -19.37 3.42
C SER A 119 -15.72 -18.17 4.35
N SER A 120 -16.34 -17.03 4.08
CA SER A 120 -16.14 -15.83 4.89
C SER A 120 -17.43 -15.01 5.00
N THR A 121 -17.41 -14.00 5.87
CA THR A 121 -18.47 -12.99 5.89
C THR A 121 -18.43 -12.06 4.68
N GLY A 122 -17.33 -12.12 3.92
CA GLY A 122 -17.08 -11.18 2.82
C GLY A 122 -16.75 -9.78 3.30
N GLY A 123 -16.39 -8.93 2.36
CA GLY A 123 -16.14 -7.51 2.61
C GLY A 123 -15.12 -6.93 1.65
N ARG A 124 -15.03 -5.60 1.66
CA ARG A 124 -14.09 -4.83 0.85
C ARG A 124 -13.29 -3.91 1.74
N ILE A 125 -11.96 -3.95 1.57
CA ILE A 125 -11.04 -3.01 2.20
C ILE A 125 -10.54 -2.09 1.09
N THR A 126 -10.71 -0.79 1.27
CA THR A 126 -10.21 0.22 0.35
C THR A 126 -9.05 0.96 0.99
N LEU A 127 -7.95 1.08 0.27
CA LEU A 127 -6.75 1.82 0.64
C LEU A 127 -6.56 2.98 -0.33
N GLU A 128 -6.38 4.19 0.19
CA GLU A 128 -6.20 5.40 -0.61
C GLU A 128 -4.96 6.17 -0.13
N LEU A 129 -4.16 6.64 -1.09
CA LEU A 129 -2.98 7.47 -0.83
C LEU A 129 -2.83 8.50 -1.97
N GLY A 130 -3.14 9.76 -1.67
CA GLY A 130 -3.27 10.80 -2.69
C GLY A 130 -4.39 10.46 -3.68
N GLU A 131 -4.06 10.40 -4.96
CA GLU A 131 -5.01 10.03 -6.03
C GLU A 131 -5.03 8.52 -6.32
N ASN A 132 -4.17 7.75 -5.68
CA ASN A 132 -4.06 6.31 -5.90
C ASN A 132 -4.98 5.54 -4.97
N LYS A 133 -5.63 4.51 -5.51
CA LYS A 133 -6.57 3.66 -4.80
C LYS A 133 -6.29 2.19 -5.06
N ARG A 134 -6.47 1.35 -4.04
CA ARG A 134 -6.45 -0.11 -4.14
C ARG A 134 -7.61 -0.67 -3.37
N GLN A 135 -8.26 -1.69 -3.92
CA GLN A 135 -9.35 -2.40 -3.27
C GLN A 135 -8.98 -3.87 -3.08
N LEU A 136 -9.32 -4.39 -1.92
CA LEU A 136 -9.18 -5.80 -1.60
C LEU A 136 -10.58 -6.35 -1.38
N ASP A 137 -11.02 -7.22 -2.25
CA ASP A 137 -12.32 -7.88 -2.17
C ASP A 137 -12.17 -9.28 -1.58
N VAL A 138 -12.98 -9.59 -0.60
CA VAL A 138 -13.07 -10.93 -0.01
C VAL A 138 -14.40 -11.55 -0.36
N ASN A 139 -14.36 -12.62 -1.13
CA ASN A 139 -15.55 -13.35 -1.54
C ASN A 139 -16.16 -14.11 -0.35
N TRP A 140 -17.43 -13.88 -0.08
CA TRP A 140 -18.12 -14.50 1.06
C TRP A 140 -18.24 -16.02 0.94
N LEU A 141 -18.42 -16.55 -0.27
CA LEU A 141 -18.65 -17.99 -0.48
C LEU A 141 -17.33 -18.78 -0.45
N THR A 142 -16.27 -18.25 -1.07
CA THR A 142 -15.01 -18.96 -1.25
C THR A 142 -13.91 -18.49 -0.29
N GLY A 143 -14.08 -17.33 0.34
CA GLY A 143 -13.05 -16.67 1.13
C GLY A 143 -11.82 -16.22 0.32
N GLN A 144 -11.92 -16.23 -1.01
CA GLN A 144 -10.83 -15.76 -1.88
C GLN A 144 -10.64 -14.26 -1.74
N VAL A 145 -9.37 -13.85 -1.80
CA VAL A 145 -8.95 -12.45 -1.67
C VAL A 145 -8.37 -11.99 -3.01
N GLU A 146 -9.02 -11.00 -3.60
CA GLU A 146 -8.61 -10.35 -4.85
C GLU A 146 -8.15 -8.93 -4.56
N ILE A 147 -7.19 -8.43 -5.36
CA ILE A 147 -6.69 -7.05 -5.27
C ILE A 147 -7.01 -6.40 -6.61
N ASP A 148 -7.85 -5.36 -6.58
CA ASP A 148 -8.20 -4.56 -7.74
C ASP A 148 -7.42 -3.24 -7.78
N GLY A 149 -7.23 -2.71 -9.02
CA GLY A 149 -6.62 -1.40 -9.21
C GLY A 149 -5.13 -1.44 -9.55
N TRP A 150 -4.68 -2.42 -10.33
CA TRP A 150 -3.33 -2.45 -10.93
C TRP A 150 -3.25 -1.63 -12.21
#